data_8895d03c5a01ff257037ed30e981a4d5
#
_entry.id   8895d03c5a01ff257037ed30e981a4d5
#
_cell.length_a   1.000
_cell.length_b   1.000
_cell.length_c   1.000
_cell.angle_alpha   90.00
_cell.angle_beta   90.00
_cell.angle_gamma   90.00
#
_symmetry.space_group_name_H-M   'P 1'
#
loop_
_entity.id
_entity.type
_entity.pdbx_description
1 polymer ?
#
loop_
_entity_poly.entity_id
_entity_poly.type
_entity_poly.pdbx_seq_one_letter_code
_entity_poly.pdbx_strand_id
1 'polypeptide(L)'
;MNGNPELGTPYVQGLRESRTRTTWAILALSLLLIGRANAQQAATPVGSGEQLPVPGKWVAADHSKLSEHNIEWMQTQPPQVEAEFLLSAAINHDKGATDWINKLVDGSHGKLKRTQRWEDLQDTALYSNDLRVRAAAIEINLAVNNLAKTDDTADQIMRTAESNRSSRPWAAWELGMLANRGVEPERIHQLLVTYIHDPEQQTRFWAVEGLAHLGTDETIKDFLDVFRSDASMDVRERAGCSLAKSGMLTREQRMKAVPGLIDLSEDDSLNEATRNWVFQALREISNEPLPNNSAAWRSWYSKSGAARQQEFRQGDSWAVLGNN
;
A
#
# COMPACT_ATOMS: atom_id res chain seq x y z
N MET A 1 -34.71 29.75 11.04
CA MET A 1 -34.67 28.42 11.66
C MET A 1 -34.48 27.41 10.53
N ASN A 2 -33.25 27.22 10.09
CA ASN A 2 -32.92 26.24 9.06
C ASN A 2 -31.99 25.24 9.71
N GLY A 3 -32.51 24.05 10.05
CA GLY A 3 -31.75 22.93 10.53
C GLY A 3 -30.89 22.37 9.40
N ASN A 4 -29.59 22.40 9.58
CA ASN A 4 -28.68 21.59 8.80
C ASN A 4 -29.01 20.12 9.08
N PRO A 5 -29.12 19.26 8.06
CA PRO A 5 -29.17 17.84 8.30
C PRO A 5 -27.78 17.41 8.82
N GLU A 6 -27.74 16.93 10.03
CA GLU A 6 -26.60 16.19 10.56
C GLU A 6 -26.29 15.06 9.57
N LEU A 7 -25.14 15.14 8.92
CA LEU A 7 -24.58 14.03 8.15
C LEU A 7 -24.28 12.90 9.16
N GLY A 8 -25.32 12.11 9.37
CA GLY A 8 -25.32 10.99 10.30
C GLY A 8 -24.18 10.03 9.94
N THR A 9 -23.41 9.70 10.92
CA THR A 9 -22.33 8.74 10.96
C THR A 9 -22.80 7.29 11.26
N PRO A 10 -23.68 6.64 10.49
CA PRO A 10 -23.96 5.22 10.70
C PRO A 10 -22.85 4.31 10.20
N TYR A 11 -21.97 4.81 9.32
CA TYR A 11 -20.94 4.01 8.67
C TYR A 11 -19.75 3.68 9.58
N VAL A 12 -19.36 4.59 10.46
CA VAL A 12 -18.24 4.36 11.39
C VAL A 12 -18.60 3.35 12.47
N GLN A 13 -19.87 3.28 12.91
CA GLN A 13 -20.30 2.35 13.96
C GLN A 13 -20.44 0.90 13.48
N GLY A 14 -20.90 0.66 12.26
CA GLY A 14 -21.02 -0.70 11.71
C GLY A 14 -19.68 -1.41 11.45
N LEU A 15 -18.64 -0.66 11.11
CA LEU A 15 -17.29 -1.18 10.96
C LEU A 15 -16.60 -1.51 12.30
N ARG A 16 -17.08 -0.88 13.40
CA ARG A 16 -16.44 -0.95 14.71
C ARG A 16 -16.65 -2.30 15.43
N GLU A 17 -17.76 -2.97 15.25
CA GLU A 17 -18.10 -4.14 16.05
C GLU A 17 -17.84 -5.50 15.40
N SER A 18 -17.95 -5.62 14.08
CA SER A 18 -17.75 -6.91 13.42
C SER A 18 -16.30 -7.14 12.92
N ARG A 19 -15.53 -6.08 12.67
CA ARG A 19 -14.21 -6.18 12.02
C ARG A 19 -13.02 -6.26 12.98
N THR A 20 -13.11 -5.68 14.19
CA THR A 20 -11.98 -5.67 15.13
C THR A 20 -11.57 -7.05 15.63
N ARG A 21 -12.48 -8.03 15.67
CA ARG A 21 -12.16 -9.40 16.10
C ARG A 21 -11.75 -10.33 14.95
N THR A 22 -12.26 -10.11 13.75
CA THR A 22 -12.00 -10.99 12.61
C THR A 22 -10.78 -10.55 11.81
N THR A 23 -10.53 -9.23 11.72
CA THR A 23 -9.42 -8.65 10.94
C THR A 23 -8.05 -9.04 11.49
N TRP A 24 -7.88 -9.04 12.81
CA TRP A 24 -6.62 -9.44 13.45
C TRP A 24 -6.33 -10.94 13.30
N ALA A 25 -7.36 -11.76 13.34
CA ALA A 25 -7.19 -13.20 13.17
C ALA A 25 -6.80 -13.60 11.74
N ILE A 26 -7.24 -12.85 10.73
CA ILE A 26 -6.97 -13.16 9.32
C ILE A 26 -5.58 -12.64 8.89
N LEU A 27 -5.16 -11.43 9.35
CA LEU A 27 -3.81 -10.94 9.11
C LEU A 27 -2.75 -11.79 9.81
N ALA A 28 -3.00 -12.21 11.05
CA ALA A 28 -2.13 -13.15 11.75
C ALA A 28 -2.13 -14.55 11.11
N LEU A 29 -3.24 -14.99 10.52
CA LEU A 29 -3.35 -16.30 9.87
C LEU A 29 -2.67 -16.34 8.50
N SER A 30 -2.71 -15.23 7.73
CA SER A 30 -1.99 -15.15 6.44
C SER A 30 -0.47 -15.14 6.63
N LEU A 31 0.04 -14.49 7.68
CA LEU A 31 1.47 -14.52 8.03
C LEU A 31 1.92 -15.90 8.57
N LEU A 32 1.06 -16.58 9.33
CA LEU A 32 1.33 -17.95 9.79
C LEU A 32 1.29 -18.98 8.66
N LEU A 33 0.49 -18.77 7.61
CA LEU A 33 0.44 -19.65 6.45
C LEU A 33 1.66 -19.48 5.54
N ILE A 34 2.21 -18.27 5.41
CA ILE A 34 3.44 -18.03 4.64
C ILE A 34 4.66 -18.63 5.38
N GLY A 35 4.73 -18.52 6.70
CA GLY A 35 5.77 -19.14 7.50
C GLY A 35 5.71 -20.68 7.52
N ARG A 36 4.53 -21.28 7.45
CA ARG A 36 4.36 -22.75 7.40
C ARG A 36 4.55 -23.34 6.00
N ALA A 37 4.25 -22.61 4.93
CA ALA A 37 4.53 -23.07 3.58
C ALA A 37 6.03 -23.26 3.31
N ASN A 38 6.88 -22.41 3.90
CA ASN A 38 8.34 -22.54 3.77
C ASN A 38 8.94 -23.64 4.66
N ALA A 39 8.27 -24.07 5.74
CA ALA A 39 8.77 -25.12 6.61
C ALA A 39 8.35 -26.54 6.18
N GLN A 40 7.34 -26.68 5.32
CA GLN A 40 6.82 -27.98 4.87
C GLN A 40 7.35 -28.44 3.51
N GLN A 41 8.16 -27.62 2.81
CA GLN A 41 8.82 -28.01 1.56
C GLN A 41 10.18 -28.70 1.73
N ALA A 42 10.58 -29.00 2.97
CA ALA A 42 11.87 -29.65 3.24
C ALA A 42 11.80 -31.20 3.29
N ALA A 43 10.72 -31.86 2.94
CA ALA A 43 10.64 -33.32 3.00
C ALA A 43 9.73 -33.90 1.91
N THR A 44 10.22 -34.00 0.66
CA THR A 44 9.77 -35.02 -0.29
C THR A 44 10.94 -35.47 -1.17
N PRO A 45 11.14 -36.78 -1.38
CA PRO A 45 12.30 -37.28 -2.09
C PRO A 45 12.18 -37.14 -3.60
N VAL A 46 13.31 -36.87 -4.17
CA VAL A 46 13.63 -36.70 -5.59
C VAL A 46 13.03 -37.79 -6.47
N GLY A 47 12.24 -37.36 -7.43
CA GLY A 47 11.87 -38.12 -8.61
C GLY A 47 11.82 -37.21 -9.83
N SER A 48 12.76 -37.45 -10.75
CA SER A 48 12.82 -36.99 -12.15
C SER A 48 12.70 -35.50 -12.49
N GLY A 49 13.82 -34.83 -12.66
CA GLY A 49 14.15 -34.04 -13.87
C GLY A 49 13.45 -32.71 -14.09
N GLU A 50 12.82 -32.11 -13.10
CA GLU A 50 12.30 -30.74 -13.25
C GLU A 50 13.24 -29.74 -12.56
N GLN A 51 13.95 -28.95 -13.37
CA GLN A 51 14.80 -27.88 -12.85
C GLN A 51 13.95 -26.89 -12.06
N LEU A 52 14.22 -26.80 -10.76
CA LEU A 52 13.69 -25.72 -9.91
C LEU A 52 14.02 -24.37 -10.55
N PRO A 53 13.07 -23.43 -10.63
CA PRO A 53 13.35 -22.10 -11.17
C PRO A 53 14.45 -21.44 -10.35
N VAL A 54 15.47 -20.94 -11.06
CA VAL A 54 16.58 -20.19 -10.50
C VAL A 54 16.02 -18.96 -9.76
N PRO A 55 16.36 -18.73 -8.47
CA PRO A 55 15.97 -17.50 -7.78
C PRO A 55 16.58 -16.31 -8.51
N GLY A 56 15.78 -15.46 -9.13
CA GLY A 56 16.27 -14.26 -9.80
C GLY A 56 15.47 -13.76 -10.99
N LYS A 57 14.54 -14.52 -11.51
CA LYS A 57 13.59 -13.99 -12.49
C LYS A 57 12.20 -13.98 -11.85
N TRP A 58 11.81 -12.83 -11.32
CA TRP A 58 10.41 -12.49 -11.22
C TRP A 58 9.86 -12.42 -12.64
N VAL A 59 9.29 -13.52 -13.12
CA VAL A 59 8.33 -13.45 -14.22
C VAL A 59 7.12 -12.80 -13.58
N ALA A 60 6.90 -11.52 -13.84
CA ALA A 60 5.62 -10.90 -13.57
C ALA A 60 4.57 -11.84 -14.17
N ALA A 61 3.63 -12.32 -13.36
CA ALA A 61 2.48 -13.03 -13.90
C ALA A 61 1.96 -12.15 -15.04
N ASP A 62 1.75 -12.75 -16.19
CA ASP A 62 1.30 -12.02 -17.39
C ASP A 62 -0.16 -11.65 -17.15
N HIS A 63 -0.36 -10.60 -16.32
CA HIS A 63 -1.67 -10.06 -16.06
C HIS A 63 -2.20 -9.47 -17.35
N SER A 64 -3.35 -9.94 -17.78
CA SER A 64 -3.99 -9.50 -19.00
C SER A 64 -4.17 -7.97 -18.93
N LYS A 65 -3.84 -7.30 -20.04
CA LYS A 65 -4.23 -5.91 -20.21
C LYS A 65 -5.74 -5.87 -20.44
N LEU A 66 -6.43 -4.87 -19.88
CA LEU A 66 -7.82 -4.60 -20.27
C LEU A 66 -7.90 -4.54 -21.80
N SER A 67 -8.67 -5.45 -22.41
CA SER A 67 -8.80 -5.49 -23.86
C SER A 67 -9.55 -4.24 -24.36
N GLU A 68 -9.29 -3.84 -25.61
CA GLU A 68 -10.05 -2.75 -26.24
C GLU A 68 -11.54 -3.02 -26.22
N HIS A 69 -11.96 -4.27 -26.45
CA HIS A 69 -13.36 -4.70 -26.35
C HIS A 69 -13.93 -4.49 -24.93
N ASN A 70 -13.18 -4.81 -23.89
CA ASN A 70 -13.63 -4.57 -22.50
C ASN A 70 -13.78 -3.08 -22.21
N ILE A 71 -12.85 -2.26 -22.72
CA ILE A 71 -12.90 -0.81 -22.56
C ILE A 71 -14.12 -0.22 -23.29
N GLU A 72 -14.33 -0.59 -24.55
CA GLU A 72 -15.49 -0.16 -25.34
C GLU A 72 -16.80 -0.58 -24.66
N TRP A 73 -16.92 -1.83 -24.24
CA TRP A 73 -18.09 -2.32 -23.54
C TRP A 73 -18.34 -1.53 -22.25
N MET A 74 -17.31 -1.36 -21.42
CA MET A 74 -17.36 -0.66 -20.14
C MET A 74 -17.91 0.77 -20.31
N GLN A 75 -17.41 1.49 -21.32
CA GLN A 75 -17.83 2.88 -21.59
C GLN A 75 -19.30 3.01 -21.99
N THR A 76 -19.96 1.92 -22.37
CA THR A 76 -21.41 1.91 -22.65
C THR A 76 -22.25 1.62 -21.41
N GLN A 77 -21.62 1.26 -20.28
CA GLN A 77 -22.33 0.84 -19.08
C GLN A 77 -22.73 2.03 -18.18
N PRO A 78 -23.74 1.85 -17.30
CA PRO A 78 -23.99 2.80 -16.24
C PRO A 78 -22.75 2.96 -15.33
N PRO A 79 -22.47 4.15 -14.76
CA PRO A 79 -21.29 4.42 -13.93
C PRO A 79 -21.08 3.41 -12.78
N GLN A 80 -22.14 2.88 -12.18
CA GLN A 80 -22.06 1.86 -11.14
C GLN A 80 -21.45 0.55 -11.66
N VAL A 81 -21.90 0.10 -12.83
CA VAL A 81 -21.42 -1.15 -13.45
C VAL A 81 -19.97 -0.99 -13.89
N GLU A 82 -19.65 0.18 -14.45
CA GLU A 82 -18.29 0.54 -14.86
C GLU A 82 -17.33 0.52 -13.67
N ALA A 83 -17.67 1.18 -12.55
CA ALA A 83 -16.84 1.22 -11.35
C ALA A 83 -16.63 -0.18 -10.73
N GLU A 84 -17.69 -0.99 -10.63
CA GLU A 84 -17.62 -2.35 -10.09
C GLU A 84 -16.80 -3.29 -11.01
N PHE A 85 -16.92 -3.15 -12.33
CA PHE A 85 -16.11 -3.87 -13.29
C PHE A 85 -14.63 -3.53 -13.14
N LEU A 86 -14.29 -2.24 -13.12
CA LEU A 86 -12.91 -1.77 -12.99
C LEU A 86 -12.28 -2.18 -11.65
N LEU A 87 -13.04 -2.14 -10.56
CA LEU A 87 -12.53 -2.60 -9.26
C LEU A 87 -12.26 -4.11 -9.27
N SER A 88 -13.14 -4.90 -9.89
CA SER A 88 -12.92 -6.33 -10.10
C SER A 88 -11.66 -6.61 -10.95
N ALA A 89 -11.47 -5.84 -12.03
CA ALA A 89 -10.29 -5.94 -12.87
C ALA A 89 -9.01 -5.54 -12.13
N ALA A 90 -9.07 -4.49 -11.29
CA ALA A 90 -7.94 -4.08 -10.44
C ALA A 90 -7.58 -5.16 -9.41
N ILE A 91 -8.56 -5.81 -8.78
CA ILE A 91 -8.36 -6.95 -7.85
C ILE A 91 -7.67 -8.11 -8.58
N ASN A 92 -8.00 -8.36 -9.83
CA ASN A 92 -7.37 -9.37 -10.67
C ASN A 92 -6.02 -8.92 -11.26
N HIS A 93 -5.55 -7.72 -10.91
CA HIS A 93 -4.32 -7.12 -11.42
C HIS A 93 -4.30 -6.91 -12.95
N ASP A 94 -5.45 -6.70 -13.57
CA ASP A 94 -5.52 -6.37 -14.99
C ASP A 94 -4.88 -4.99 -15.24
N LYS A 95 -3.90 -4.95 -16.14
CA LYS A 95 -3.13 -3.74 -16.44
C LYS A 95 -4.05 -2.62 -16.95
N GLY A 96 -3.90 -1.43 -16.38
CA GLY A 96 -4.66 -0.24 -16.73
C GLY A 96 -5.96 -0.05 -15.92
N ALA A 97 -6.43 -1.07 -15.17
CA ALA A 97 -7.68 -0.94 -14.41
C ALA A 97 -7.63 0.18 -13.37
N THR A 98 -6.55 0.30 -12.60
CA THR A 98 -6.36 1.37 -11.62
C THR A 98 -6.28 2.77 -12.26
N ASP A 99 -5.69 2.87 -13.43
CA ASP A 99 -5.59 4.14 -14.17
C ASP A 99 -6.95 4.57 -14.71
N TRP A 100 -7.78 3.63 -15.14
CA TRP A 100 -9.15 3.90 -15.55
C TRP A 100 -10.01 4.34 -14.36
N ILE A 101 -9.86 3.72 -13.18
CA ILE A 101 -10.56 4.14 -11.96
C ILE A 101 -10.21 5.58 -11.63
N ASN A 102 -8.93 5.95 -11.65
CA ASN A 102 -8.49 7.31 -11.38
C ASN A 102 -9.15 8.35 -12.31
N LYS A 103 -9.34 8.00 -13.60
CA LYS A 103 -10.00 8.87 -14.57
C LYS A 103 -11.51 8.94 -14.38
N LEU A 104 -12.15 7.79 -14.06
CA LEU A 104 -13.59 7.65 -13.97
C LEU A 104 -14.18 8.36 -12.75
N VAL A 105 -13.48 8.22 -11.61
CA VAL A 105 -14.03 8.58 -10.29
C VAL A 105 -14.47 10.03 -10.21
N ASP A 106 -13.72 10.96 -10.79
CA ASP A 106 -14.07 12.38 -10.75
C ASP A 106 -15.38 12.71 -11.49
N GLY A 107 -15.68 11.96 -12.55
CA GLY A 107 -16.94 12.08 -13.31
C GLY A 107 -18.13 11.33 -12.69
N SER A 108 -17.90 10.53 -11.64
CA SER A 108 -18.89 9.59 -11.09
C SER A 108 -19.58 10.07 -9.82
N HIS A 109 -19.29 11.29 -9.37
CA HIS A 109 -19.92 11.88 -8.18
C HIS A 109 -21.43 11.92 -8.28
N GLY A 110 -22.10 11.50 -7.22
CA GLY A 110 -23.56 11.43 -7.15
C GLY A 110 -24.20 10.36 -8.04
N LYS A 111 -23.39 9.58 -8.77
CA LYS A 111 -23.85 8.52 -9.67
C LYS A 111 -23.61 7.12 -9.10
N LEU A 112 -22.73 6.99 -8.13
CA LEU A 112 -22.42 5.73 -7.47
C LEU A 112 -23.24 5.57 -6.18
N LYS A 113 -23.55 4.32 -5.85
CA LYS A 113 -24.31 3.96 -4.65
C LYS A 113 -23.62 2.80 -3.94
N ARG A 114 -23.91 2.65 -2.66
CA ARG A 114 -23.55 1.44 -1.92
C ARG A 114 -24.43 0.29 -2.37
N THR A 115 -23.84 -0.62 -3.15
CA THR A 115 -24.44 -1.92 -3.51
C THR A 115 -23.72 -3.00 -2.74
N GLN A 116 -24.38 -4.14 -2.51
CA GLN A 116 -23.73 -5.31 -1.89
C GLN A 116 -22.47 -5.72 -2.68
N ARG A 117 -22.58 -5.75 -4.01
CA ARG A 117 -21.46 -6.10 -4.89
C ARG A 117 -20.27 -5.14 -4.71
N TRP A 118 -20.53 -3.83 -4.61
CA TRP A 118 -19.48 -2.86 -4.35
C TRP A 118 -18.81 -3.08 -2.98
N GLU A 119 -19.60 -3.36 -1.93
CA GLU A 119 -19.08 -3.64 -0.60
C GLU A 119 -18.19 -4.88 -0.60
N ASP A 120 -18.60 -5.96 -1.24
CA ASP A 120 -17.83 -7.20 -1.35
C ASP A 120 -16.50 -6.96 -2.12
N LEU A 121 -16.55 -6.19 -3.21
CA LEU A 121 -15.35 -5.83 -3.98
C LEU A 121 -14.42 -4.92 -3.18
N GLN A 122 -14.97 -3.90 -2.51
CA GLN A 122 -14.18 -3.02 -1.65
C GLN A 122 -13.47 -3.81 -0.57
N ASP A 123 -14.20 -4.66 0.15
CA ASP A 123 -13.63 -5.49 1.20
C ASP A 123 -12.49 -6.37 0.67
N THR A 124 -12.66 -6.95 -0.52
CA THR A 124 -11.61 -7.72 -1.18
C THR A 124 -10.40 -6.86 -1.55
N ALA A 125 -10.64 -5.69 -2.14
CA ALA A 125 -9.57 -4.78 -2.57
C ALA A 125 -8.74 -4.24 -1.39
N LEU A 126 -9.36 -4.00 -0.24
CA LEU A 126 -8.68 -3.51 0.97
C LEU A 126 -7.64 -4.49 1.53
N TYR A 127 -7.77 -5.77 1.22
CA TYR A 127 -6.80 -6.81 1.60
C TYR A 127 -5.79 -7.13 0.49
N SER A 128 -5.82 -6.44 -0.63
CA SER A 128 -4.83 -6.61 -1.70
C SER A 128 -3.43 -6.28 -1.21
N ASN A 129 -2.44 -7.06 -1.63
CA ASN A 129 -1.02 -6.75 -1.41
C ASN A 129 -0.53 -5.62 -2.32
N ASP A 130 -1.28 -5.26 -3.36
CA ASP A 130 -0.98 -4.12 -4.24
C ASP A 130 -1.66 -2.85 -3.71
N LEU A 131 -0.85 -1.88 -3.30
CA LEU A 131 -1.36 -0.62 -2.76
C LEU A 131 -2.17 0.18 -3.79
N ARG A 132 -1.90 0.02 -5.09
CA ARG A 132 -2.67 0.66 -6.17
C ARG A 132 -4.11 0.15 -6.19
N VAL A 133 -4.32 -1.14 -5.93
CA VAL A 133 -5.66 -1.74 -5.81
C VAL A 133 -6.39 -1.17 -4.59
N ARG A 134 -5.68 -1.03 -3.46
CA ARG A 134 -6.26 -0.38 -2.27
C ARG A 134 -6.59 1.09 -2.52
N ALA A 135 -5.70 1.84 -3.19
CA ALA A 135 -5.96 3.23 -3.58
C ALA A 135 -7.20 3.35 -4.48
N ALA A 136 -7.34 2.47 -5.46
CA ALA A 136 -8.51 2.42 -6.34
C ALA A 136 -9.81 2.20 -5.56
N ALA A 137 -9.81 1.32 -4.55
CA ALA A 137 -10.97 1.13 -3.67
C ALA A 137 -11.30 2.40 -2.87
N ILE A 138 -10.29 3.15 -2.39
CA ILE A 138 -10.49 4.44 -1.71
C ILE A 138 -11.12 5.46 -2.67
N GLU A 139 -10.60 5.57 -3.88
CA GLU A 139 -11.12 6.50 -4.88
C GLU A 139 -12.60 6.25 -5.19
N ILE A 140 -12.98 4.99 -5.41
CA ILE A 140 -14.39 4.65 -5.61
C ILE A 140 -15.22 4.93 -4.35
N ASN A 141 -14.68 4.65 -3.16
CA ASN A 141 -15.36 4.96 -1.89
C ASN A 141 -15.65 6.46 -1.73
N LEU A 142 -14.70 7.33 -2.10
CA LEU A 142 -14.93 8.77 -2.10
C LEU A 142 -16.11 9.13 -3.02
N ALA A 143 -16.13 8.61 -4.25
CA ALA A 143 -17.22 8.87 -5.20
C ALA A 143 -18.59 8.35 -4.71
N VAL A 144 -18.63 7.18 -4.05
CA VAL A 144 -19.84 6.62 -3.43
C VAL A 144 -20.35 7.52 -2.29
N ASN A 145 -19.45 8.17 -1.57
CA ASN A 145 -19.79 9.14 -0.52
C ASN A 145 -19.97 10.58 -1.06
N ASN A 146 -19.99 10.74 -2.38
CA ASN A 146 -20.09 12.03 -3.07
C ASN A 146 -18.97 13.02 -2.72
N LEU A 147 -17.78 12.50 -2.50
CA LEU A 147 -16.55 13.24 -2.24
C LEU A 147 -15.67 13.26 -3.50
N ALA A 148 -15.02 14.40 -3.78
CA ALA A 148 -14.09 14.56 -4.89
C ALA A 148 -12.64 14.49 -4.42
N LYS A 149 -11.70 14.35 -5.36
CA LYS A 149 -10.26 14.50 -5.07
C LYS A 149 -9.90 15.98 -5.08
N THR A 150 -10.29 16.70 -4.00
CA THR A 150 -10.14 18.16 -3.85
C THR A 150 -9.64 18.54 -2.46
N ASP A 151 -9.11 19.76 -2.34
CA ASP A 151 -8.69 20.34 -1.07
C ASP A 151 -9.85 20.43 -0.07
N ASP A 152 -11.07 20.75 -0.54
CA ASP A 152 -12.27 20.78 0.32
C ASP A 152 -12.57 19.41 0.95
N THR A 153 -12.38 18.34 0.18
CA THR A 153 -12.52 16.95 0.69
C THR A 153 -11.45 16.63 1.72
N ALA A 154 -10.20 17.00 1.44
CA ALA A 154 -9.11 16.80 2.41
C ALA A 154 -9.40 17.56 3.71
N ASP A 155 -9.83 18.81 3.62
CA ASP A 155 -10.26 19.63 4.76
C ASP A 155 -11.41 18.99 5.55
N GLN A 156 -12.42 18.44 4.88
CA GLN A 156 -13.52 17.76 5.55
C GLN A 156 -13.04 16.52 6.31
N ILE A 157 -12.20 15.71 5.70
CA ILE A 157 -11.64 14.51 6.33
C ILE A 157 -10.77 14.89 7.54
N MET A 158 -9.91 15.91 7.41
CA MET A 158 -9.07 16.39 8.51
C MET A 158 -9.91 16.91 9.69
N ARG A 159 -10.92 17.74 9.43
CA ARG A 159 -11.83 18.23 10.50
C ARG A 159 -12.56 17.09 11.21
N THR A 160 -12.97 16.07 10.46
CA THR A 160 -13.59 14.87 11.05
C THR A 160 -12.61 14.13 11.97
N ALA A 161 -11.36 13.97 11.56
CA ALA A 161 -10.32 13.32 12.35
C ALA A 161 -9.89 14.11 13.60
N GLU A 162 -9.97 15.44 13.54
CA GLU A 162 -9.73 16.31 14.69
C GLU A 162 -10.85 16.20 15.73
N SER A 163 -12.10 16.24 15.28
CA SER A 163 -13.28 16.18 16.15
C SER A 163 -13.55 14.78 16.73
N ASN A 164 -13.14 13.75 16.00
CA ASN A 164 -13.36 12.35 16.40
C ASN A 164 -12.07 11.51 16.19
N ARG A 165 -11.38 11.21 17.28
CA ARG A 165 -10.16 10.38 17.24
C ARG A 165 -10.36 9.01 16.62
N SER A 166 -11.54 8.40 16.77
CA SER A 166 -11.79 7.06 16.20
C SER A 166 -11.87 7.04 14.68
N SER A 167 -11.99 8.22 14.02
CA SER A 167 -11.95 8.33 12.55
C SER A 167 -10.53 8.52 11.99
N ARG A 168 -9.52 8.79 12.84
CA ARG A 168 -8.14 9.03 12.40
C ARG A 168 -7.53 7.90 11.55
N PRO A 169 -7.71 6.62 11.92
CA PRO A 169 -7.18 5.53 11.10
C PRO A 169 -7.69 5.58 9.66
N TRP A 170 -9.00 5.78 9.49
CA TRP A 170 -9.61 5.88 8.18
C TRP A 170 -9.16 7.14 7.43
N ALA A 171 -9.17 8.28 8.12
CA ALA A 171 -8.71 9.56 7.57
C ALA A 171 -7.25 9.49 7.08
N ALA A 172 -6.35 8.88 7.85
CA ALA A 172 -4.94 8.73 7.46
C ALA A 172 -4.80 7.98 6.13
N TRP A 173 -5.60 6.96 5.93
CA TRP A 173 -5.58 6.15 4.73
C TRP A 173 -6.15 6.90 3.50
N GLU A 174 -7.31 7.55 3.66
CA GLU A 174 -7.93 8.35 2.60
C GLU A 174 -7.04 9.54 2.20
N LEU A 175 -6.50 10.26 3.18
CA LEU A 175 -5.62 11.41 2.95
C LEU A 175 -4.33 11.01 2.22
N GLY A 176 -3.71 9.88 2.57
CA GLY A 176 -2.53 9.40 1.87
C GLY A 176 -2.77 9.16 0.38
N MET A 177 -3.93 8.62 0.02
CA MET A 177 -4.33 8.45 -1.37
C MET A 177 -4.60 9.81 -2.04
N LEU A 178 -5.32 10.73 -1.38
CA LEU A 178 -5.55 12.08 -1.91
C LEU A 178 -4.24 12.80 -2.20
N ALA A 179 -3.28 12.74 -1.27
CA ALA A 179 -1.96 13.32 -1.45
C ALA A 179 -1.19 12.70 -2.63
N ASN A 180 -1.29 11.38 -2.83
CA ASN A 180 -0.73 10.71 -4.01
C ASN A 180 -1.33 11.23 -5.33
N ARG A 181 -2.56 11.71 -5.30
CA ARG A 181 -3.25 12.33 -6.43
C ARG A 181 -3.03 13.85 -6.53
N GLY A 182 -2.12 14.41 -5.74
CA GLY A 182 -1.72 15.81 -5.79
C GLY A 182 -2.58 16.76 -4.95
N VAL A 183 -3.46 16.24 -4.09
CA VAL A 183 -4.26 17.05 -3.17
C VAL A 183 -3.46 17.35 -1.91
N GLU A 184 -3.06 18.58 -1.72
CA GLU A 184 -2.33 19.10 -0.54
C GLU A 184 -1.21 18.17 0.02
N PRO A 185 -0.31 17.63 -0.82
CA PRO A 185 0.58 16.55 -0.42
C PRO A 185 1.48 16.91 0.77
N GLU A 186 1.99 18.13 0.84
CA GLU A 186 2.87 18.58 1.93
C GLU A 186 2.10 18.69 3.26
N ARG A 187 0.89 19.24 3.24
CA ARG A 187 0.06 19.37 4.44
C ARG A 187 -0.39 18.04 4.96
N ILE A 188 -0.79 17.15 4.06
CA ILE A 188 -1.18 15.77 4.41
C ILE A 188 0.01 15.00 4.96
N HIS A 189 1.20 15.12 4.35
CA HIS A 189 2.41 14.49 4.87
C HIS A 189 2.69 14.93 6.31
N GLN A 190 2.64 16.21 6.61
CA GLN A 190 2.85 16.73 7.97
C GLN A 190 1.83 16.15 8.98
N LEU A 191 0.56 16.03 8.58
CA LEU A 191 -0.45 15.41 9.43
C LEU A 191 -0.16 13.92 9.67
N LEU A 192 0.19 13.17 8.62
CA LEU A 192 0.54 11.75 8.74
C LEU A 192 1.77 11.53 9.63
N VAL A 193 2.78 12.43 9.53
CA VAL A 193 3.94 12.43 10.45
C VAL A 193 3.49 12.66 11.90
N THR A 194 2.50 13.49 12.14
CA THR A 194 1.91 13.62 13.49
C THR A 194 1.23 12.33 13.94
N TYR A 195 0.52 11.66 13.03
CA TYR A 195 -0.25 10.45 13.34
C TYR A 195 0.61 9.20 13.53
N ILE A 196 1.81 9.09 12.96
CA ILE A 196 2.73 7.99 13.29
C ILE A 196 3.24 8.05 14.74
N HIS A 197 2.99 9.14 15.46
CA HIS A 197 3.27 9.30 16.89
C HIS A 197 2.01 9.32 17.78
N ASP A 198 0.83 9.00 17.22
CA ASP A 198 -0.41 8.94 18.00
C ASP A 198 -0.32 7.88 19.10
N PRO A 199 -0.87 8.11 20.30
CA PRO A 199 -0.89 7.11 21.36
C PRO A 199 -1.61 5.81 20.97
N GLU A 200 -2.58 5.87 20.05
CA GLU A 200 -3.31 4.70 19.57
C GLU A 200 -2.53 3.96 18.47
N GLN A 201 -2.22 2.68 18.73
CA GLN A 201 -1.50 1.84 17.77
C GLN A 201 -2.20 1.79 16.40
N GLN A 202 -3.52 1.73 16.39
CA GLN A 202 -4.30 1.65 15.14
C GLN A 202 -4.13 2.91 14.30
N THR A 203 -4.12 4.09 14.93
CA THR A 203 -3.85 5.36 14.22
C THR A 203 -2.45 5.36 13.62
N ARG A 204 -1.42 4.93 14.37
CA ARG A 204 -0.05 4.83 13.86
C ARG A 204 0.07 3.87 12.68
N PHE A 205 -0.57 2.69 12.79
CA PHE A 205 -0.58 1.70 11.71
C PHE A 205 -1.16 2.26 10.41
N TRP A 206 -2.33 2.92 10.48
CA TRP A 206 -2.97 3.49 9.31
C TRP A 206 -2.29 4.77 8.81
N ALA A 207 -1.57 5.50 9.66
CA ALA A 207 -0.71 6.59 9.24
C ALA A 207 0.48 6.09 8.40
N VAL A 208 1.09 4.96 8.77
CA VAL A 208 2.10 4.28 7.94
C VAL A 208 1.52 3.86 6.59
N GLU A 209 0.27 3.36 6.56
CA GLU A 209 -0.44 3.09 5.29
C GLU A 209 -0.66 4.36 4.47
N GLY A 210 -1.05 5.46 5.10
CA GLY A 210 -1.21 6.75 4.44
C GLY A 210 0.10 7.24 3.81
N LEU A 211 1.21 7.17 4.54
CA LEU A 211 2.55 7.48 4.02
C LEU A 211 2.93 6.55 2.85
N ALA A 212 2.53 5.28 2.92
CA ALA A 212 2.78 4.33 1.84
C ALA A 212 2.00 4.68 0.56
N HIS A 213 0.77 5.20 0.71
CA HIS A 213 -0.01 5.74 -0.42
C HIS A 213 0.61 7.02 -0.98
N LEU A 214 1.04 7.94 -0.12
CA LEU A 214 1.69 9.18 -0.56
C LEU A 214 2.91 8.89 -1.43
N GLY A 215 3.81 8.03 -0.98
CA GLY A 215 4.88 7.44 -1.80
C GLY A 215 5.90 8.45 -2.33
N THR A 216 6.25 9.47 -1.56
CA THR A 216 7.30 10.46 -1.90
C THR A 216 8.62 10.15 -1.20
N ASP A 217 9.71 10.76 -1.65
CA ASP A 217 11.04 10.58 -1.06
C ASP A 217 11.10 10.96 0.43
N GLU A 218 10.32 11.95 0.83
CA GLU A 218 10.23 12.43 2.20
C GLU A 218 9.72 11.36 3.17
N THR A 219 8.84 10.47 2.69
CA THR A 219 8.28 9.37 3.51
C THR A 219 9.32 8.31 3.88
N ILE A 220 10.46 8.25 3.18
CA ILE A 220 11.52 7.25 3.44
C ILE A 220 12.06 7.39 4.86
N LYS A 221 12.33 8.63 5.28
CA LYS A 221 12.81 8.91 6.63
C LYS A 221 11.79 8.48 7.68
N ASP A 222 10.52 8.78 7.45
CA ASP A 222 9.44 8.47 8.38
C ASP A 222 9.27 6.94 8.55
N PHE A 223 9.36 6.19 7.45
CA PHE A 223 9.37 4.72 7.53
C PHE A 223 10.56 4.16 8.32
N LEU A 224 11.77 4.69 8.10
CA LEU A 224 12.96 4.27 8.85
C LEU A 224 12.82 4.56 10.34
N ASP A 225 12.28 5.73 10.70
CA ASP A 225 12.06 6.13 12.09
C ASP A 225 11.02 5.21 12.78
N VAL A 226 9.90 4.92 12.12
CA VAL A 226 8.88 3.99 12.63
C VAL A 226 9.42 2.56 12.72
N PHE A 227 10.12 2.10 11.71
CA PHE A 227 10.72 0.76 11.67
C PHE A 227 11.68 0.54 12.84
N ARG A 228 12.44 1.57 13.17
CA ARG A 228 13.40 1.57 14.28
C ARG A 228 12.71 1.58 15.65
N SER A 229 11.72 2.47 15.85
CA SER A 229 11.35 2.94 17.19
C SER A 229 9.91 2.71 17.61
N ASP A 230 8.98 2.31 16.71
CA ASP A 230 7.60 2.10 17.14
C ASP A 230 7.50 1.01 18.22
N ALA A 231 6.66 1.24 19.22
CA ALA A 231 6.44 0.30 20.32
C ALA A 231 5.77 -1.00 19.86
N SER A 232 5.01 -0.95 18.75
CA SER A 232 4.30 -2.11 18.19
C SER A 232 5.13 -2.79 17.11
N MET A 233 5.30 -4.09 17.22
CA MET A 233 5.95 -4.91 16.19
C MET A 233 5.17 -4.88 14.88
N ASP A 234 3.83 -4.86 14.92
CA ASP A 234 2.98 -4.80 13.73
C ASP A 234 3.18 -3.49 12.95
N VAL A 235 3.34 -2.37 13.65
CA VAL A 235 3.60 -1.06 13.05
C VAL A 235 5.01 -1.01 12.45
N ARG A 236 6.02 -1.56 13.14
CA ARG A 236 7.39 -1.69 12.60
C ARG A 236 7.41 -2.53 11.33
N GLU A 237 6.79 -3.72 11.37
CA GLU A 237 6.71 -4.61 10.22
C GLU A 237 6.02 -3.91 9.05
N ARG A 238 4.91 -3.20 9.33
CA ARG A 238 4.18 -2.46 8.30
C ARG A 238 5.02 -1.39 7.64
N ALA A 239 5.80 -0.63 8.43
CA ALA A 239 6.72 0.37 7.89
C ALA A 239 7.79 -0.27 7.01
N GLY A 240 8.40 -1.36 7.44
CA GLY A 240 9.36 -2.12 6.66
C GLY A 240 8.80 -2.66 5.34
N CYS A 241 7.60 -3.25 5.39
CA CYS A 241 6.90 -3.74 4.19
C CYS A 241 6.54 -2.61 3.22
N SER A 242 6.05 -1.47 3.73
CA SER A 242 5.68 -0.32 2.90
C SER A 242 6.90 0.27 2.21
N LEU A 243 8.01 0.39 2.92
CA LEU A 243 9.27 0.85 2.39
C LEU A 243 9.84 -0.11 1.33
N ALA A 244 9.84 -1.41 1.61
CA ALA A 244 10.50 -2.39 0.76
C ALA A 244 9.69 -2.77 -0.47
N LYS A 245 8.36 -2.91 -0.36
CA LYS A 245 7.58 -3.61 -1.38
C LYS A 245 6.19 -3.04 -1.64
N SER A 246 5.40 -2.81 -0.60
CA SER A 246 3.96 -2.60 -0.74
C SER A 246 3.54 -1.14 -0.92
N GLY A 247 4.44 -0.16 -0.71
CA GLY A 247 4.16 1.27 -0.88
C GLY A 247 4.20 1.74 -2.34
N MET A 248 3.80 3.00 -2.57
CA MET A 248 3.83 3.64 -3.90
C MET A 248 5.22 4.11 -4.35
N LEU A 249 6.24 4.00 -3.50
CA LEU A 249 7.62 4.32 -3.86
C LEU A 249 8.06 3.51 -5.09
N THR A 250 8.70 4.16 -6.03
CA THR A 250 9.37 3.51 -7.16
C THR A 250 10.57 2.69 -6.69
N ARG A 251 11.07 1.80 -7.50
CA ARG A 251 12.28 0.99 -7.19
C ARG A 251 13.49 1.89 -6.96
N GLU A 252 13.64 2.93 -7.75
CA GLU A 252 14.72 3.92 -7.59
C GLU A 252 14.62 4.67 -6.25
N GLN A 253 13.41 5.12 -5.88
CA GLN A 253 13.19 5.80 -4.60
C GLN A 253 13.52 4.90 -3.42
N ARG A 254 13.09 3.64 -3.44
CA ARG A 254 13.39 2.66 -2.38
C ARG A 254 14.89 2.47 -2.15
N MET A 255 15.72 2.57 -3.19
CA MET A 255 17.18 2.50 -3.06
C MET A 255 17.76 3.59 -2.16
N LYS A 256 17.08 4.73 -2.00
CA LYS A 256 17.48 5.80 -1.09
C LYS A 256 17.38 5.40 0.39
N ALA A 257 16.58 4.38 0.70
CA ALA A 257 16.46 3.84 2.05
C ALA A 257 17.62 2.89 2.44
N VAL A 258 18.34 2.35 1.47
CA VAL A 258 19.36 1.31 1.72
C VAL A 258 20.43 1.74 2.73
N PRO A 259 21.01 2.95 2.70
CA PRO A 259 21.96 3.38 3.74
C PRO A 259 21.34 3.32 5.14
N GLY A 260 20.15 3.88 5.33
CA GLY A 260 19.45 3.86 6.62
C GLY A 260 19.11 2.46 7.11
N LEU A 261 18.74 1.54 6.20
CA LEU A 261 18.52 0.14 6.55
C LEU A 261 19.81 -0.58 6.94
N ILE A 262 20.94 -0.26 6.30
CA ILE A 262 22.26 -0.79 6.72
C ILE A 262 22.58 -0.30 8.13
N ASP A 263 22.36 0.98 8.43
CA ASP A 263 22.59 1.52 9.78
C ASP A 263 21.65 0.86 10.81
N LEU A 264 20.38 0.62 10.47
CA LEU A 264 19.46 -0.14 11.32
C LEU A 264 19.91 -1.59 11.53
N SER A 265 20.52 -2.23 10.55
CA SER A 265 21.05 -3.61 10.71
C SER A 265 22.19 -3.70 11.72
N GLU A 266 22.86 -2.60 12.03
CA GLU A 266 23.93 -2.46 13.00
C GLU A 266 23.43 -1.96 14.38
N ASP A 267 22.14 -1.61 14.51
CA ASP A 267 21.56 -1.09 15.75
C ASP A 267 21.30 -2.23 16.74
N ASP A 268 22.15 -2.32 17.79
CA ASP A 268 22.05 -3.35 18.82
C ASP A 268 20.79 -3.22 19.70
N SER A 269 20.10 -2.08 19.67
CA SER A 269 18.83 -1.87 20.38
C SER A 269 17.66 -2.62 19.73
N LEU A 270 17.77 -3.00 18.45
CA LEU A 270 16.75 -3.74 17.76
C LEU A 270 16.76 -5.23 18.17
N ASN A 271 15.57 -5.78 18.39
CA ASN A 271 15.43 -7.21 18.58
C ASN A 271 15.74 -8.00 17.29
N GLU A 272 15.98 -9.29 17.44
CA GLU A 272 16.34 -10.17 16.33
C GLU A 272 15.29 -10.18 15.20
N ALA A 273 14.01 -10.20 15.54
CA ALA A 273 12.94 -10.20 14.54
C ALA A 273 12.99 -8.96 13.68
N THR A 274 13.11 -7.77 14.29
CA THR A 274 13.22 -6.49 13.55
C THR A 274 14.48 -6.47 12.69
N ARG A 275 15.64 -6.91 13.18
CA ARG A 275 16.86 -7.01 12.37
C ARG A 275 16.71 -7.94 11.18
N ASN A 276 16.02 -9.07 11.34
CA ASN A 276 15.73 -9.98 10.24
C ASN A 276 14.86 -9.33 9.17
N TRP A 277 13.87 -8.53 9.56
CA TRP A 277 13.06 -7.74 8.62
C TRP A 277 13.88 -6.66 7.91
N VAL A 278 14.83 -6.01 8.59
CA VAL A 278 15.76 -5.06 7.95
C VAL A 278 16.54 -5.73 6.83
N PHE A 279 17.13 -6.92 7.08
CA PHE A 279 17.84 -7.66 6.04
C PHE A 279 16.93 -8.15 4.92
N GLN A 280 15.69 -8.50 5.25
CA GLN A 280 14.68 -8.82 4.24
C GLN A 280 14.36 -7.60 3.36
N ALA A 281 14.13 -6.44 3.96
CA ALA A 281 13.89 -5.19 3.23
C ALA A 281 15.08 -4.84 2.31
N LEU A 282 16.31 -4.97 2.79
CA LEU A 282 17.52 -4.78 1.97
C LEU A 282 17.52 -5.68 0.73
N ARG A 283 17.20 -6.97 0.87
CA ARG A 283 17.12 -7.90 -0.27
C ARG A 283 16.00 -7.55 -1.24
N GLU A 284 14.81 -7.22 -0.72
CA GLU A 284 13.65 -6.88 -1.55
C GLU A 284 13.86 -5.58 -2.33
N ILE A 285 14.45 -4.56 -1.69
CA ILE A 285 14.75 -3.28 -2.33
C ILE A 285 15.83 -3.42 -3.40
N SER A 286 16.94 -4.07 -3.05
CA SER A 286 18.13 -4.11 -3.92
C SER A 286 18.09 -5.22 -4.97
N ASN A 287 17.23 -6.24 -4.75
CA ASN A 287 17.23 -7.50 -5.49
C ASN A 287 18.57 -8.24 -5.41
N GLU A 288 19.26 -8.17 -4.24
CA GLU A 288 20.54 -8.83 -3.99
C GLU A 288 20.37 -9.90 -2.91
N PRO A 289 20.81 -11.14 -3.15
CA PRO A 289 20.64 -12.25 -2.21
C PRO A 289 21.77 -12.31 -1.16
N LEU A 290 22.11 -11.17 -0.54
CA LEU A 290 23.15 -11.12 0.47
C LEU A 290 22.67 -11.67 1.82
N PRO A 291 23.59 -12.23 2.64
CA PRO A 291 23.26 -12.76 3.95
C PRO A 291 22.90 -11.65 4.96
N ASN A 292 22.42 -12.04 6.14
CA ASN A 292 22.20 -11.14 7.27
C ASN A 292 23.55 -10.70 7.89
N ASN A 293 24.31 -9.91 7.15
CA ASN A 293 25.63 -9.41 7.55
C ASN A 293 25.77 -7.94 7.10
N SER A 294 25.75 -7.02 8.06
CA SER A 294 25.79 -5.58 7.81
C SER A 294 27.05 -5.14 7.05
N ALA A 295 28.21 -5.71 7.35
CA ALA A 295 29.47 -5.39 6.66
C ALA A 295 29.42 -5.80 5.18
N ALA A 296 28.79 -6.94 4.85
CA ALA A 296 28.60 -7.36 3.47
C ALA A 296 27.70 -6.38 2.71
N TRP A 297 26.60 -5.95 3.34
CA TRP A 297 25.68 -4.96 2.76
C TRP A 297 26.35 -3.59 2.56
N ARG A 298 27.13 -3.12 3.54
CA ARG A 298 27.87 -1.86 3.44
C ARG A 298 28.91 -1.91 2.32
N SER A 299 29.65 -3.03 2.21
CA SER A 299 30.62 -3.22 1.14
C SER A 299 29.96 -3.29 -0.23
N TRP A 300 28.82 -3.97 -0.37
CA TRP A 300 28.07 -4.01 -1.61
C TRP A 300 27.55 -2.63 -2.01
N TYR A 301 26.91 -1.92 -1.08
CA TYR A 301 26.33 -0.61 -1.37
C TYR A 301 27.40 0.41 -1.82
N SER A 302 28.55 0.41 -1.17
CA SER A 302 29.67 1.31 -1.54
C SER A 302 30.20 1.06 -2.96
N LYS A 303 30.10 -0.18 -3.45
CA LYS A 303 30.63 -0.57 -4.78
C LYS A 303 29.57 -0.52 -5.87
N SER A 304 28.34 -0.88 -5.56
CA SER A 304 27.30 -1.18 -6.55
C SER A 304 26.00 -0.42 -6.33
N GLY A 305 25.79 0.24 -5.18
CA GLY A 305 24.54 0.87 -4.83
C GLY A 305 24.09 1.94 -5.84
N ALA A 306 24.99 2.82 -6.24
CA ALA A 306 24.69 3.86 -7.22
C ALA A 306 24.34 3.29 -8.61
N ALA A 307 25.05 2.25 -9.05
CA ALA A 307 24.79 1.58 -10.30
C ALA A 307 23.41 0.89 -10.28
N ARG A 308 23.08 0.22 -9.19
CA ARG A 308 21.77 -0.44 -8.98
C ARG A 308 20.63 0.59 -9.00
N GLN A 309 20.80 1.72 -8.32
CA GLN A 309 19.80 2.79 -8.34
C GLN A 309 19.58 3.34 -9.75
N GLN A 310 20.66 3.54 -10.53
CA GLN A 310 20.59 3.99 -11.91
C GLN A 310 19.90 2.96 -12.82
N GLU A 311 20.16 1.68 -12.63
CA GLU A 311 19.48 0.59 -13.34
C GLU A 311 17.97 0.64 -13.11
N PHE A 312 17.53 0.82 -11.86
CA PHE A 312 16.11 0.90 -11.53
C PHE A 312 15.45 2.15 -12.13
N ARG A 313 16.14 3.30 -12.10
CA ARG A 313 15.66 4.53 -12.76
C ARG A 313 15.42 4.32 -14.25
N GLN A 314 16.34 3.66 -14.94
CA GLN A 314 16.18 3.36 -16.36
C GLN A 314 15.04 2.38 -16.60
N GLY A 315 14.92 1.32 -15.79
CA GLY A 315 13.85 0.34 -15.90
C GLY A 315 12.46 0.95 -15.66
N ASP A 316 12.33 1.82 -14.68
CA ASP A 316 11.06 2.51 -14.38
C ASP A 316 10.70 3.50 -15.51
N SER A 317 11.68 4.17 -16.13
CA SER A 317 11.46 5.06 -17.28
C SER A 317 10.96 4.30 -18.54
N TRP A 318 11.49 3.11 -18.80
CA TRP A 318 11.03 2.27 -19.91
C TRP A 318 9.61 1.74 -19.69
N ALA A 319 9.23 1.43 -18.44
CA ALA A 319 7.87 1.00 -18.09
C ALA A 319 6.84 2.11 -18.36
N VAL A 320 7.19 3.37 -18.15
CA VAL A 320 6.33 4.53 -18.44
C VAL A 320 6.21 4.77 -19.96
N LEU A 321 7.31 4.61 -20.72
CA LEU A 321 7.32 4.83 -22.18
C LEU A 321 6.67 3.69 -22.97
N GLY A 322 6.62 2.48 -22.42
CA GLY A 322 5.97 1.32 -23.05
C GLY A 322 4.44 1.28 -22.90
N ASN A 323 3.85 2.26 -22.21
CA ASN A 323 2.40 2.38 -22.00
C ASN A 323 1.75 3.48 -22.87
N ASN A 324 2.47 4.04 -23.86
CA ASN A 324 1.90 4.97 -24.85
C ASN A 324 1.53 4.23 -26.14
#